data_ef3a80da86bd629367b1612ce10a1ecf
#
_entry.id   ef3a80da86bd629367b1612ce10a1ecf
#
_cell.length_a   1.000
_cell.length_b   1.000
_cell.length_c   1.000
_cell.angle_alpha   90.00
_cell.angle_beta   90.00
_cell.angle_gamma   90.00
#
_symmetry.space_group_name_H-M   'P 1'
#
loop_
_entity.id
_entity.type
_entity.pdbx_description
1 polymer ?
#
loop_
_entity_poly.entity_id
_entity_poly.type
_entity_poly.pdbx_seq_one_letter_code
_entity_poly.pdbx_strand_id
1 'polypeptide(L)'
;LELRLPDNPTEDDLVVIEKYLHAAKRKLRRGKNSYQNKKTLTKGLIIYQPMQRVSGDNYCMRYYVGDRKYKVLSLGTNDEDKATEIALDKWSNLRHHLEGGGSVFEKTIKENLDEYLEHIQGLVDTEQLNIKTLRTKKTSLKKLRLRLEIYQKLSDIPVNCLDDYVRWRRTKNWDRSKHINNPKPPTNMTINTELKDFKGFFDYCIKKKRFTKDIEYPFQKIDYKKSIEKNPSFTDEDWKTVVMYSRTWRKKATTSKGKLRKNNFYRIVFVEFLKILSNSGMRCHEALLLRWSDIKLQKKVEISSKTGKERDRWIAIIQIAPETKTGRREVICPAGIYLKRLKEFYKKEEGQLPRSDDFVFRNVGTKTSKNAHIGNALSDSFLRRLWYEFREDLFKDKEIYFDENYTLHSCRAYYINKRLELGVKPVFVAKLVGHSIKTMEKHYENIKLRQLTAELVNVKRKEMEESDFQTFDMDFL
;
A
#
# COMPACT_ATOMS: atom_id res chain seq x y z
N LEU A 1 -17.55 62.49 8.86
CA LEU A 1 -17.89 61.69 10.03
C LEU A 1 -16.74 61.81 11.02
N GLU A 2 -16.94 62.71 12.04
CA GLU A 2 -16.03 62.73 13.20
C GLU A 2 -16.39 61.55 14.10
N LEU A 3 -15.46 60.64 14.26
CA LEU A 3 -15.50 59.58 15.27
C LEU A 3 -15.11 60.20 16.60
N ARG A 4 -16.09 60.48 17.47
CA ARG A 4 -15.80 60.83 18.87
C ARG A 4 -15.50 59.53 19.62
N LEU A 5 -14.28 59.42 20.09
CA LEU A 5 -13.84 58.32 20.94
C LEU A 5 -14.33 58.54 22.37
N PRO A 6 -14.76 57.52 23.09
CA PRO A 6 -14.97 57.62 24.54
C PRO A 6 -13.63 57.85 25.25
N ASP A 7 -13.67 58.55 26.38
CA ASP A 7 -12.46 58.98 27.13
C ASP A 7 -11.64 57.79 27.68
N ASN A 8 -12.19 56.57 27.69
CA ASN A 8 -11.47 55.32 28.01
C ASN A 8 -12.02 54.20 27.11
N PRO A 9 -11.42 53.93 25.95
CA PRO A 9 -11.87 52.86 25.05
C PRO A 9 -11.52 51.47 25.59
N THR A 10 -12.51 50.56 25.58
CA THR A 10 -12.33 49.15 25.89
C THR A 10 -11.66 48.41 24.72
N GLU A 11 -11.14 47.19 24.97
CA GLU A 11 -10.56 46.35 23.92
C GLU A 11 -11.53 46.08 22.75
N ASP A 12 -12.82 45.96 23.04
CA ASP A 12 -13.87 45.78 22.01
C ASP A 12 -14.05 47.05 21.17
N ASP A 13 -13.92 48.24 21.75
CA ASP A 13 -13.97 49.51 21.04
C ASP A 13 -12.78 49.66 20.08
N LEU A 14 -11.59 49.19 20.48
CA LEU A 14 -10.40 49.20 19.63
C LEU A 14 -10.56 48.29 18.41
N VAL A 15 -11.17 47.11 18.57
CA VAL A 15 -11.45 46.14 17.46
C VAL A 15 -12.45 46.76 16.48
N VAL A 16 -13.45 47.46 16.98
CA VAL A 16 -14.44 48.20 16.13
C VAL A 16 -13.77 49.32 15.36
N ILE A 17 -12.90 50.10 16.01
CA ILE A 17 -12.14 51.17 15.39
C ILE A 17 -11.19 50.65 14.30
N GLU A 18 -10.47 49.53 14.54
CA GLU A 18 -9.63 48.89 13.52
C GLU A 18 -10.45 48.44 12.31
N LYS A 19 -11.63 47.87 12.51
CA LYS A 19 -12.53 47.51 11.39
C LYS A 19 -12.98 48.73 10.60
N TYR A 20 -13.33 49.81 11.26
CA TYR A 20 -13.70 51.07 10.57
C TYR A 20 -12.53 51.72 9.85
N LEU A 21 -11.33 51.73 10.42
CA LEU A 21 -10.11 52.21 9.79
C LEU A 21 -9.73 51.36 8.57
N HIS A 22 -9.87 50.03 8.67
CA HIS A 22 -9.68 49.12 7.53
C HIS A 22 -10.72 49.33 6.42
N ALA A 23 -11.98 49.58 6.78
CA ALA A 23 -13.05 49.88 5.82
C ALA A 23 -12.86 51.28 5.17
N ALA A 24 -12.44 52.27 5.93
CA ALA A 24 -12.13 53.63 5.44
C ALA A 24 -10.89 53.62 4.53
N LYS A 25 -9.81 52.89 4.91
CA LYS A 25 -8.64 52.67 4.05
C LYS A 25 -9.00 51.93 2.76
N ARG A 26 -9.95 50.96 2.78
CA ARG A 26 -10.48 50.32 1.57
C ARG A 26 -11.28 51.28 0.68
N LYS A 27 -12.11 52.19 1.27
CA LYS A 27 -12.85 53.22 0.50
C LYS A 27 -11.92 54.28 -0.12
N LEU A 28 -10.91 54.74 0.61
CA LEU A 28 -9.88 55.65 0.09
C LEU A 28 -9.05 55.06 -1.03
N ARG A 29 -8.74 53.73 -0.96
CA ARG A 29 -8.06 52.99 -2.05
C ARG A 29 -8.95 52.81 -3.29
N ARG A 30 -10.28 52.80 -3.17
CA ARG A 30 -11.22 52.66 -4.30
C ARG A 30 -11.46 54.00 -5.05
N GLY A 31 -11.11 55.13 -4.52
CA GLY A 31 -11.39 56.45 -5.11
C GLY A 31 -10.28 57.06 -5.96
N LYS A 32 -9.06 56.47 -5.99
CA LYS A 32 -7.97 56.94 -6.87
C LYS A 32 -7.93 56.10 -8.13
N ASN A 33 -8.07 56.69 -9.31
CA ASN A 33 -7.81 56.07 -10.59
C ASN A 33 -6.40 55.47 -10.56
N SER A 34 -6.30 54.15 -10.42
CA SER A 34 -5.02 53.43 -10.30
C SER A 34 -4.36 53.20 -11.66
N TYR A 35 -4.92 53.73 -12.74
CA TYR A 35 -4.55 53.40 -14.11
C TYR A 35 -4.33 54.70 -14.92
N GLN A 36 -3.19 54.78 -15.61
CA GLN A 36 -2.90 55.75 -16.66
C GLN A 36 -2.96 55.05 -18.03
N ASN A 37 -3.16 55.77 -19.09
CA ASN A 37 -3.12 55.29 -20.47
C ASN A 37 -3.90 54.00 -20.69
N LYS A 38 -5.14 53.97 -20.15
CA LYS A 38 -6.01 52.80 -20.24
C LYS A 38 -6.65 52.71 -21.61
N LYS A 39 -6.43 51.56 -22.30
CA LYS A 39 -7.04 51.21 -23.59
C LYS A 39 -7.76 49.87 -23.49
N THR A 40 -8.99 49.81 -23.97
CA THR A 40 -9.75 48.58 -24.08
C THR A 40 -9.50 47.96 -25.44
N LEU A 41 -8.92 46.77 -25.52
CA LEU A 41 -8.60 46.10 -26.76
C LEU A 41 -9.75 45.24 -27.28
N THR A 42 -10.42 44.54 -26.37
CA THR A 42 -11.62 43.75 -26.67
C THR A 42 -12.46 43.58 -25.40
N LYS A 43 -13.66 43.00 -25.51
CA LYS A 43 -14.52 42.73 -24.35
C LYS A 43 -13.80 41.87 -23.33
N GLY A 44 -13.51 42.47 -22.16
CA GLY A 44 -12.81 41.76 -21.09
C GLY A 44 -11.29 41.89 -21.09
N LEU A 45 -10.66 42.52 -22.08
CA LEU A 45 -9.21 42.76 -22.15
C LEU A 45 -8.92 44.27 -22.21
N ILE A 46 -8.12 44.74 -21.26
CA ILE A 46 -7.63 46.13 -21.24
C ILE A 46 -6.12 46.13 -21.03
N ILE A 47 -5.44 47.11 -21.60
CA ILE A 47 -4.07 47.49 -21.28
C ILE A 47 -4.07 48.82 -20.53
N TYR A 48 -3.09 49.03 -19.65
CA TYR A 48 -2.93 50.22 -18.88
C TYR A 48 -1.55 50.31 -18.23
N GLN A 49 -1.14 51.50 -17.82
CA GLN A 49 0.04 51.74 -16.99
C GLN A 49 -0.38 51.97 -15.54
N PRO A 50 0.20 51.27 -14.54
CA PRO A 50 -0.12 51.43 -13.13
C PRO A 50 0.51 52.67 -12.56
N MET A 51 -0.28 53.52 -11.86
CA MET A 51 0.14 54.84 -11.30
C MET A 51 1.14 54.77 -10.15
N GLN A 52 1.42 53.61 -9.57
CA GLN A 52 2.22 53.50 -8.34
C GLN A 52 3.22 52.31 -8.42
N ARG A 53 4.18 52.34 -9.32
CA ARG A 53 5.34 51.47 -9.21
C ARG A 53 6.65 52.23 -9.37
N VAL A 54 7.55 51.99 -8.42
CA VAL A 54 8.89 52.58 -8.36
C VAL A 54 9.82 52.05 -9.47
N SER A 55 9.37 51.07 -10.30
CA SER A 55 10.16 50.46 -11.38
C SER A 55 9.37 50.38 -12.67
N GLY A 56 9.54 51.39 -13.51
CA GLY A 56 9.24 51.37 -14.94
C GLY A 56 7.77 51.56 -15.34
N ASP A 57 7.54 52.43 -16.30
CA ASP A 57 6.23 52.79 -16.90
C ASP A 57 5.70 51.71 -17.85
N ASN A 58 5.98 50.42 -17.58
CA ASN A 58 5.56 49.33 -18.45
C ASN A 58 4.07 49.12 -18.43
N TYR A 59 3.49 48.86 -19.59
CA TYR A 59 2.10 48.45 -19.73
C TYR A 59 1.83 47.14 -19.05
N CYS A 60 0.62 47.02 -18.47
CA CYS A 60 0.04 45.78 -17.94
C CYS A 60 -1.24 45.47 -18.72
N MET A 61 -1.45 44.19 -19.02
CA MET A 61 -2.76 43.72 -19.49
C MET A 61 -3.59 43.22 -18.32
N ARG A 62 -4.90 43.53 -18.34
CA ARG A 62 -5.88 42.95 -17.43
C ARG A 62 -6.99 42.30 -18.24
N TYR A 63 -7.28 41.05 -17.97
CA TYR A 63 -8.32 40.34 -18.68
C TYR A 63 -9.26 39.59 -17.74
N TYR A 64 -10.50 39.45 -18.22
CA TYR A 64 -11.56 38.77 -17.49
C TYR A 64 -11.45 37.25 -17.71
N VAL A 65 -11.51 36.48 -16.61
CA VAL A 65 -11.33 35.03 -16.63
C VAL A 65 -12.64 34.26 -16.36
N GLY A 66 -13.68 34.95 -15.92
CA GLY A 66 -14.93 34.37 -15.44
C GLY A 66 -15.12 34.60 -13.93
N ASP A 67 -16.29 34.29 -13.40
CA ASP A 67 -16.62 34.35 -11.96
C ASP A 67 -16.22 35.69 -11.27
N ARG A 68 -16.33 36.83 -11.95
CA ARG A 68 -15.90 38.16 -11.48
C ARG A 68 -14.39 38.26 -11.18
N LYS A 69 -13.57 37.30 -11.71
CA LYS A 69 -12.13 37.28 -11.51
C LYS A 69 -11.40 37.89 -12.72
N TYR A 70 -10.31 38.57 -12.43
CA TYR A 70 -9.43 39.16 -13.42
C TYR A 70 -8.01 38.77 -13.16
N LYS A 71 -7.21 38.58 -14.22
CA LYS A 71 -5.76 38.38 -14.11
C LYS A 71 -5.06 39.59 -14.71
N VAL A 72 -3.94 39.97 -14.09
CA VAL A 72 -3.09 41.09 -14.52
C VAL A 72 -1.70 40.51 -14.85
N LEU A 73 -1.16 40.88 -15.99
CA LEU A 73 0.19 40.50 -16.43
C LEU A 73 0.93 41.75 -16.90
N SER A 74 2.21 41.90 -16.53
CA SER A 74 3.10 42.91 -17.10
C SER A 74 3.48 42.50 -18.53
N LEU A 75 3.51 43.52 -19.43
CA LEU A 75 3.87 43.29 -20.83
C LEU A 75 5.34 43.59 -21.12
N GLY A 76 6.08 44.15 -20.14
CA GLY A 76 7.52 44.39 -20.24
C GLY A 76 7.92 45.52 -21.21
N THR A 77 6.98 46.30 -21.68
CA THR A 77 7.21 47.43 -22.60
C THR A 77 6.44 48.67 -22.16
N ASN A 78 6.96 49.83 -22.42
CA ASN A 78 6.32 51.12 -22.25
C ASN A 78 5.73 51.70 -23.55
N ASP A 79 5.94 51.02 -24.67
CA ASP A 79 5.39 51.34 -25.98
C ASP A 79 3.97 50.76 -26.10
N GLU A 80 2.98 51.57 -26.42
CA GLU A 80 1.56 51.20 -26.49
C GLU A 80 1.28 50.23 -27.62
N ASP A 81 1.90 50.40 -28.80
CA ASP A 81 1.63 49.58 -29.96
C ASP A 81 2.21 48.16 -29.75
N LYS A 82 3.44 48.09 -29.25
CA LYS A 82 4.05 46.78 -28.82
C LYS A 82 3.27 46.15 -27.69
N ALA A 83 2.81 46.94 -26.72
CA ALA A 83 1.98 46.42 -25.63
C ALA A 83 0.66 45.85 -26.16
N THR A 84 0.07 46.49 -27.16
CA THR A 84 -1.18 46.05 -27.80
C THR A 84 -0.97 44.71 -28.50
N GLU A 85 0.09 44.60 -29.30
CA GLU A 85 0.46 43.38 -30.04
C GLU A 85 0.69 42.20 -29.05
N ILE A 86 1.56 42.40 -28.05
CA ILE A 86 1.86 41.38 -27.02
C ILE A 86 0.61 41.00 -26.23
N ALA A 87 -0.28 41.95 -25.92
CA ALA A 87 -1.51 41.67 -25.20
C ALA A 87 -2.50 40.84 -26.00
N LEU A 88 -2.63 41.12 -27.31
CA LEU A 88 -3.51 40.35 -28.21
C LEU A 88 -2.98 38.92 -28.43
N ASP A 89 -1.68 38.75 -28.64
CA ASP A 89 -1.06 37.43 -28.77
C ASP A 89 -1.25 36.58 -27.51
N LYS A 90 -0.91 37.15 -26.34
CA LYS A 90 -1.13 36.47 -25.05
C LYS A 90 -2.61 36.18 -24.80
N TRP A 91 -3.51 37.06 -25.20
CA TRP A 91 -4.94 36.85 -25.07
C TRP A 91 -5.46 35.73 -25.95
N SER A 92 -5.00 35.65 -27.22
CA SER A 92 -5.33 34.56 -28.13
C SER A 92 -4.88 33.22 -27.58
N ASN A 93 -3.63 33.11 -27.14
CA ASN A 93 -3.07 31.90 -26.54
C ASN A 93 -3.85 31.46 -25.27
N LEU A 94 -4.24 32.43 -24.43
CA LEU A 94 -5.05 32.17 -23.25
C LEU A 94 -6.46 31.72 -23.57
N ARG A 95 -7.09 32.27 -24.62
CA ARG A 95 -8.41 31.81 -25.07
C ARG A 95 -8.35 30.36 -25.56
N HIS A 96 -7.40 30.00 -26.39
CA HIS A 96 -7.19 28.62 -26.84
C HIS A 96 -6.96 27.67 -25.66
N HIS A 97 -6.19 28.12 -24.64
CA HIS A 97 -5.97 27.33 -23.42
C HIS A 97 -7.29 27.14 -22.61
N LEU A 98 -8.11 28.18 -22.47
CA LEU A 98 -9.40 28.12 -21.78
C LEU A 98 -10.42 27.27 -22.53
N GLU A 99 -10.54 27.45 -23.84
CA GLU A 99 -11.42 26.66 -24.72
C GLU A 99 -11.04 25.19 -24.69
N GLY A 100 -9.77 24.90 -24.53
CA GLY A 100 -9.26 23.56 -24.31
C GLY A 100 -9.45 23.00 -22.88
N GLY A 101 -10.19 23.71 -21.99
CA GLY A 101 -10.47 23.29 -20.61
C GLY A 101 -9.34 23.56 -19.61
N GLY A 102 -8.34 24.37 -19.98
CA GLY A 102 -7.28 24.85 -19.08
C GLY A 102 -7.78 25.88 -18.07
N SER A 103 -7.01 26.10 -16.99
CA SER A 103 -7.27 27.12 -15.97
C SER A 103 -6.24 28.22 -16.02
N VAL A 104 -6.68 29.48 -15.94
CA VAL A 104 -5.79 30.65 -15.88
C VAL A 104 -5.20 30.86 -14.49
N PHE A 105 -5.93 30.43 -13.45
CA PHE A 105 -5.42 30.45 -12.09
C PHE A 105 -4.74 29.14 -11.81
N GLU A 106 -3.43 29.17 -11.84
CA GLU A 106 -2.63 28.00 -11.54
C GLU A 106 -2.79 27.64 -10.06
N LYS A 107 -3.24 26.43 -9.81
CA LYS A 107 -3.34 25.89 -8.47
C LYS A 107 -1.94 25.59 -7.92
N THR A 108 -1.79 25.74 -6.63
CA THR A 108 -0.59 25.31 -5.92
C THR A 108 -0.39 23.80 -6.06
N ILE A 109 0.83 23.32 -5.87
CA ILE A 109 1.15 21.88 -5.84
C ILE A 109 0.30 21.17 -4.80
N LYS A 110 0.10 21.80 -3.63
CA LYS A 110 -0.74 21.25 -2.56
C LYS A 110 -2.18 21.07 -3.03
N GLU A 111 -2.79 22.07 -3.63
CA GLU A 111 -4.18 21.98 -4.13
C GLU A 111 -4.33 20.93 -5.23
N ASN A 112 -3.35 20.80 -6.11
CA ASN A 112 -3.36 19.74 -7.13
C ASN A 112 -3.21 18.34 -6.54
N LEU A 113 -2.38 18.16 -5.50
CA LEU A 113 -2.23 16.88 -4.80
C LEU A 113 -3.51 16.51 -4.03
N ASP A 114 -4.13 17.49 -3.37
CA ASP A 114 -5.38 17.28 -2.63
C ASP A 114 -6.52 16.89 -3.60
N GLU A 115 -6.67 17.59 -4.73
CA GLU A 115 -7.64 17.24 -5.79
C GLU A 115 -7.39 15.85 -6.38
N TYR A 116 -6.13 15.50 -6.62
CA TYR A 116 -5.80 14.14 -7.09
C TYR A 116 -6.17 13.07 -6.06
N LEU A 117 -5.93 13.32 -4.79
CA LEU A 117 -6.30 12.39 -3.72
C LEU A 117 -7.83 12.24 -3.58
N GLU A 118 -8.58 13.32 -3.77
CA GLU A 118 -10.05 13.28 -3.85
C GLU A 118 -10.52 12.46 -5.05
N HIS A 119 -9.91 12.65 -6.23
CA HIS A 119 -10.19 11.83 -7.41
C HIS A 119 -9.94 10.33 -7.13
N ILE A 120 -8.80 9.99 -6.52
CA ILE A 120 -8.50 8.60 -6.15
C ILE A 120 -9.46 8.06 -5.08
N GLN A 121 -9.91 8.90 -4.14
CA GLN A 121 -10.93 8.53 -3.16
C GLN A 121 -12.26 8.22 -3.88
N GLY A 122 -12.68 9.03 -4.85
CA GLY A 122 -13.89 8.76 -5.65
C GLY A 122 -13.81 7.43 -6.41
N LEU A 123 -12.62 7.02 -6.88
CA LEU A 123 -12.44 5.69 -7.48
C LEU A 123 -12.57 4.55 -6.45
N VAL A 124 -12.23 4.81 -5.18
CA VAL A 124 -12.45 3.83 -4.11
C VAL A 124 -13.93 3.75 -3.75
N ASP A 125 -14.61 4.88 -3.66
CA ASP A 125 -16.03 4.95 -3.30
C ASP A 125 -16.94 4.31 -4.36
N THR A 126 -16.47 4.29 -5.62
CA THR A 126 -17.11 3.60 -6.75
C THR A 126 -16.57 2.18 -7.01
N GLU A 127 -15.83 1.61 -6.04
CA GLU A 127 -15.26 0.24 -6.09
C GLU A 127 -14.30 -0.03 -7.26
N GLN A 128 -13.88 1.01 -8.01
CA GLN A 128 -12.90 0.88 -9.09
C GLN A 128 -11.46 0.72 -8.56
N LEU A 129 -11.22 1.11 -7.31
CA LEU A 129 -9.91 1.03 -6.66
C LEU A 129 -10.02 0.52 -5.23
N ASN A 130 -9.07 -0.31 -4.82
CA ASN A 130 -9.05 -0.81 -3.45
C ASN A 130 -8.53 0.26 -2.46
N ILE A 131 -9.15 0.36 -1.28
CA ILE A 131 -8.75 1.28 -0.20
C ILE A 131 -7.27 1.12 0.22
N LYS A 132 -6.69 -0.08 0.13
CA LYS A 132 -5.26 -0.31 0.41
C LYS A 132 -4.37 0.42 -0.59
N THR A 133 -4.79 0.47 -1.86
CA THR A 133 -4.07 1.21 -2.91
C THR A 133 -4.09 2.72 -2.63
N LEU A 134 -5.23 3.26 -2.22
CA LEU A 134 -5.32 4.67 -1.80
C LEU A 134 -4.35 4.97 -0.63
N ARG A 135 -4.31 4.10 0.38
CA ARG A 135 -3.38 4.28 1.52
C ARG A 135 -1.92 4.29 1.08
N THR A 136 -1.55 3.39 0.17
CA THR A 136 -0.19 3.36 -0.41
C THR A 136 0.10 4.65 -1.17
N LYS A 137 -0.81 5.08 -2.06
CA LYS A 137 -0.68 6.33 -2.80
C LYS A 137 -0.57 7.56 -1.89
N LYS A 138 -1.39 7.66 -0.84
CA LYS A 138 -1.29 8.74 0.16
C LYS A 138 0.11 8.78 0.80
N THR A 139 0.69 7.62 1.10
CA THR A 139 2.03 7.53 1.69
C THR A 139 3.11 7.96 0.69
N SER A 140 3.04 7.52 -0.56
CA SER A 140 3.96 7.92 -1.63
C SER A 140 3.87 9.42 -1.92
N LEU A 141 2.65 9.95 -2.10
CA LEU A 141 2.43 11.35 -2.44
C LEU A 141 2.83 12.31 -1.29
N LYS A 142 2.80 11.85 -0.04
CA LYS A 142 3.38 12.61 1.07
C LYS A 142 4.89 12.84 0.87
N LYS A 143 5.61 11.87 0.27
CA LYS A 143 7.04 12.02 -0.06
C LYS A 143 7.24 12.99 -1.22
N LEU A 144 6.39 12.91 -2.24
CA LEU A 144 6.39 13.86 -3.35
C LEU A 144 6.19 15.29 -2.84
N ARG A 145 5.19 15.50 -1.99
CA ARG A 145 4.92 16.82 -1.39
C ARG A 145 6.14 17.38 -0.67
N LEU A 146 6.79 16.58 0.19
CA LEU A 146 8.02 16.99 0.87
C LEU A 146 9.15 17.32 -0.09
N ARG A 147 9.27 16.58 -1.22
CA ARG A 147 10.31 16.83 -2.22
C ARG A 147 10.06 18.12 -3.00
N LEU A 148 8.79 18.44 -3.27
CA LEU A 148 8.38 19.60 -4.04
C LEU A 148 8.02 20.81 -3.18
N GLU A 149 8.25 20.77 -1.87
CA GLU A 149 7.86 21.82 -0.90
C GLU A 149 8.45 23.19 -1.22
N ILE A 150 9.63 23.23 -1.87
CA ILE A 150 10.31 24.46 -2.29
C ILE A 150 9.61 25.17 -3.46
N TYR A 151 8.75 24.46 -4.20
CA TYR A 151 8.00 25.02 -5.33
C TYR A 151 6.56 25.28 -4.93
N GLN A 152 6.01 26.41 -5.38
CA GLN A 152 4.62 26.74 -5.09
C GLN A 152 3.65 26.22 -6.14
N LYS A 153 4.06 26.27 -7.41
CA LYS A 153 3.23 25.94 -8.57
C LYS A 153 3.84 24.82 -9.39
N LEU A 154 3.01 24.16 -10.20
CA LEU A 154 3.48 23.12 -11.11
C LEU A 154 4.41 23.70 -12.19
N SER A 155 4.17 24.93 -12.65
CA SER A 155 5.04 25.64 -13.61
C SER A 155 6.45 25.93 -13.09
N ASP A 156 6.61 26.00 -11.76
CA ASP A 156 7.89 26.29 -11.12
C ASP A 156 8.78 25.05 -10.99
N ILE A 157 8.23 23.84 -11.24
CA ILE A 157 8.94 22.58 -11.09
C ILE A 157 9.86 22.36 -12.29
N PRO A 158 11.18 22.24 -12.09
CA PRO A 158 12.09 21.92 -13.17
C PRO A 158 11.92 20.46 -13.61
N VAL A 159 12.21 20.18 -14.88
CA VAL A 159 12.11 18.84 -15.48
C VAL A 159 12.91 17.80 -14.69
N ASN A 160 14.07 18.19 -14.16
CA ASN A 160 15.00 17.33 -13.44
C ASN A 160 14.75 17.26 -11.92
N CYS A 161 13.59 17.69 -11.43
CA CYS A 161 13.29 17.79 -9.99
C CYS A 161 13.38 16.46 -9.22
N LEU A 162 13.30 15.33 -9.92
CA LEU A 162 13.34 13.98 -9.33
C LEU A 162 14.61 13.18 -9.69
N ASP A 163 15.58 13.75 -10.42
CA ASP A 163 16.78 13.03 -10.84
C ASP A 163 17.60 12.49 -9.66
N ASP A 164 17.72 13.28 -8.60
CA ASP A 164 18.39 12.87 -7.37
C ASP A 164 17.47 12.25 -6.31
N TYR A 165 16.21 11.90 -6.68
CA TYR A 165 15.20 11.43 -5.74
C TYR A 165 15.66 10.21 -4.94
N VAL A 166 16.35 9.25 -5.57
CA VAL A 166 16.86 8.04 -4.90
C VAL A 166 17.84 8.41 -3.78
N ARG A 167 18.78 9.30 -4.09
CA ARG A 167 19.78 9.79 -3.13
C ARG A 167 19.10 10.54 -1.99
N TRP A 168 18.24 11.50 -2.32
CA TRP A 168 17.47 12.27 -1.34
C TRP A 168 16.63 11.37 -0.43
N ARG A 169 15.95 10.38 -0.99
CA ARG A 169 15.07 9.47 -0.27
C ARG A 169 15.81 8.57 0.72
N ARG A 170 17.07 8.24 0.42
CA ARG A 170 17.92 7.38 1.25
C ARG A 170 18.81 8.12 2.24
N THR A 171 19.03 9.40 2.03
CA THR A 171 19.91 10.21 2.88
C THR A 171 19.13 11.26 3.66
N LYS A 172 18.52 12.23 2.98
CA LYS A 172 17.84 13.37 3.63
C LYS A 172 16.44 13.02 4.17
N ASN A 173 15.71 12.12 3.51
CA ASN A 173 14.35 11.72 3.88
C ASN A 173 14.29 10.36 4.57
N TRP A 174 15.40 9.87 5.08
CA TRP A 174 15.46 8.65 5.87
C TRP A 174 16.33 8.86 7.10
N ASP A 175 15.76 8.61 8.27
CA ASP A 175 16.41 8.75 9.55
C ASP A 175 16.42 7.40 10.27
N ARG A 176 17.62 6.85 10.48
CA ARG A 176 17.81 5.55 11.14
C ARG A 176 17.21 5.52 12.54
N SER A 177 17.28 6.63 13.28
CA SER A 177 16.79 6.72 14.66
C SER A 177 15.27 6.55 14.76
N LYS A 178 14.53 6.94 13.70
CA LYS A 178 13.07 6.80 13.61
C LYS A 178 12.63 5.44 13.11
N HIS A 179 13.56 4.60 12.63
CA HIS A 179 13.30 3.30 12.03
C HIS A 179 13.94 2.15 12.81
N ILE A 180 13.81 2.16 14.15
CA ILE A 180 14.41 1.16 15.05
C ILE A 180 14.09 -0.28 14.63
N ASN A 181 12.85 -0.53 14.19
CA ASN A 181 12.40 -1.86 13.76
C ASN A 181 12.77 -2.21 12.31
N ASN A 182 13.27 -1.25 11.53
CA ASN A 182 13.72 -1.47 10.16
C ASN A 182 14.86 -0.50 9.81
N PRO A 183 16.08 -0.80 10.23
CA PRO A 183 17.23 0.09 10.09
C PRO A 183 17.73 0.21 8.63
N LYS A 184 17.16 -0.52 7.70
CA LYS A 184 17.56 -0.51 6.28
C LYS A 184 16.87 0.64 5.52
N PRO A 185 17.57 1.39 4.67
CA PRO A 185 16.95 2.42 3.83
C PRO A 185 15.98 1.80 2.83
N PRO A 186 15.08 2.63 2.24
CA PRO A 186 14.10 2.12 1.27
C PRO A 186 14.76 1.40 0.10
N THR A 187 14.20 0.25 -0.27
CA THR A 187 14.69 -0.55 -1.40
C THR A 187 14.33 0.10 -2.73
N ASN A 188 15.03 -0.28 -3.82
CA ASN A 188 14.71 0.17 -5.17
C ASN A 188 13.25 -0.12 -5.54
N MET A 189 12.69 -1.25 -5.09
CA MET A 189 11.29 -1.57 -5.33
C MET A 189 10.34 -0.59 -4.64
N THR A 190 10.63 -0.20 -3.40
CA THR A 190 9.84 0.81 -2.67
C THR A 190 9.90 2.14 -3.41
N ILE A 191 11.10 2.57 -3.82
CA ILE A 191 11.30 3.83 -4.54
C ILE A 191 10.60 3.77 -5.91
N ASN A 192 10.71 2.67 -6.66
CA ASN A 192 9.98 2.52 -7.93
C ASN A 192 8.45 2.55 -7.76
N THR A 193 7.93 2.08 -6.64
CA THR A 193 6.51 2.21 -6.32
C THR A 193 6.14 3.67 -6.05
N GLU A 194 6.96 4.40 -5.30
CA GLU A 194 6.79 5.84 -5.06
C GLU A 194 6.81 6.62 -6.39
N LEU A 195 7.82 6.38 -7.23
CA LEU A 195 7.94 7.02 -8.57
C LEU A 195 6.75 6.71 -9.49
N LYS A 196 6.25 5.47 -9.47
CA LYS A 196 5.04 5.11 -10.21
C LYS A 196 3.81 5.91 -9.75
N ASP A 197 3.67 6.10 -8.45
CA ASP A 197 2.57 6.90 -7.89
C ASP A 197 2.72 8.38 -8.24
N PHE A 198 3.96 8.90 -8.27
CA PHE A 198 4.25 10.27 -8.72
C PHE A 198 3.89 10.46 -10.20
N LYS A 199 4.29 9.49 -11.04
CA LYS A 199 3.89 9.50 -12.45
C LYS A 199 2.37 9.60 -12.58
N GLY A 200 1.62 8.80 -11.82
CA GLY A 200 0.16 8.85 -11.84
C GLY A 200 -0.42 10.22 -11.47
N PHE A 201 0.18 10.92 -10.51
CA PHE A 201 -0.20 12.29 -10.16
C PHE A 201 0.06 13.28 -11.31
N PHE A 202 1.23 13.22 -11.89
CA PHE A 202 1.58 14.12 -12.99
C PHE A 202 0.74 13.80 -14.24
N ASP A 203 0.53 12.53 -14.59
CA ASP A 203 -0.38 12.14 -15.70
C ASP A 203 -1.79 12.71 -15.50
N TYR A 204 -2.28 12.71 -14.25
CA TYR A 204 -3.55 13.36 -13.91
C TYR A 204 -3.51 14.87 -14.17
N CYS A 205 -2.45 15.55 -13.73
CA CYS A 205 -2.28 16.99 -13.94
C CYS A 205 -2.20 17.35 -15.42
N ILE A 206 -1.52 16.54 -16.24
CA ILE A 206 -1.47 16.73 -17.70
C ILE A 206 -2.86 16.54 -18.30
N LYS A 207 -3.54 15.44 -17.96
CA LYS A 207 -4.89 15.17 -18.46
C LYS A 207 -5.88 16.30 -18.12
N LYS A 208 -5.69 16.94 -16.97
CA LYS A 208 -6.47 18.10 -16.53
C LYS A 208 -5.94 19.42 -17.09
N LYS A 209 -4.95 19.39 -18.00
CA LYS A 209 -4.33 20.59 -18.60
C LYS A 209 -3.88 21.62 -17.56
N ARG A 210 -3.31 21.15 -16.44
CA ARG A 210 -2.83 22.01 -15.35
C ARG A 210 -1.47 22.63 -15.64
N PHE A 211 -0.76 22.14 -16.64
CA PHE A 211 0.51 22.70 -17.08
C PHE A 211 0.30 23.66 -18.25
N THR A 212 0.98 24.81 -18.20
CA THR A 212 1.00 25.80 -19.27
C THR A 212 2.05 25.54 -20.34
N LYS A 213 2.94 24.58 -20.10
CA LYS A 213 4.01 24.13 -21.01
C LYS A 213 3.92 22.63 -21.15
N ASP A 214 4.36 22.13 -22.30
CA ASP A 214 4.60 20.70 -22.48
C ASP A 214 5.74 20.29 -21.55
N ILE A 215 5.42 19.46 -20.57
CA ILE A 215 6.40 18.95 -19.62
C ILE A 215 6.68 17.50 -20.00
N GLU A 216 7.90 17.25 -20.50
CA GLU A 216 8.42 15.91 -20.59
C GLU A 216 8.76 15.39 -19.20
N TYR A 217 8.34 14.15 -18.95
CA TYR A 217 8.55 13.50 -17.66
C TYR A 217 9.97 13.00 -17.50
N PRO A 218 10.65 13.37 -16.40
CA PRO A 218 11.96 12.83 -16.06
C PRO A 218 11.88 11.52 -15.27
N PHE A 219 10.90 10.64 -15.53
CA PHE A 219 10.82 9.40 -14.79
C PHE A 219 11.68 8.31 -15.38
N GLN A 220 12.93 8.27 -14.98
CA GLN A 220 13.76 7.10 -15.21
C GLN A 220 13.34 6.01 -14.20
N LYS A 221 12.88 4.89 -14.75
CA LYS A 221 12.71 3.67 -13.97
C LYS A 221 14.08 3.24 -13.47
N ILE A 222 14.21 3.11 -12.15
CA ILE A 222 15.44 2.58 -11.57
C ILE A 222 15.54 1.11 -11.96
N ASP A 223 16.52 0.80 -12.80
CA ASP A 223 16.86 -0.58 -13.08
C ASP A 223 17.56 -1.17 -11.84
N TYR A 224 17.04 -2.25 -11.37
CA TYR A 224 17.64 -3.01 -10.29
C TYR A 224 17.63 -4.48 -10.64
N LYS A 225 18.75 -5.15 -10.37
CA LYS A 225 18.77 -6.61 -10.39
C LYS A 225 17.74 -7.09 -9.37
N LYS A 226 16.72 -7.82 -9.82
CA LYS A 226 15.80 -8.48 -8.89
C LYS A 226 16.66 -9.40 -8.04
N SER A 227 16.73 -9.16 -6.75
CA SER A 227 17.24 -10.16 -5.81
C SER A 227 16.42 -11.42 -5.99
N ILE A 228 17.11 -12.50 -6.20
CA ILE A 228 16.58 -13.70 -6.84
C ILE A 228 15.47 -14.37 -6.02
N GLU A 229 15.38 -14.17 -4.72
CA GLU A 229 14.32 -14.79 -3.91
C GLU A 229 13.81 -13.86 -2.82
N LYS A 230 12.62 -13.29 -3.05
CA LYS A 230 11.96 -12.44 -2.04
C LYS A 230 11.34 -13.20 -0.89
N ASN A 231 10.92 -14.44 -1.15
CA ASN A 231 10.29 -15.32 -0.17
C ASN A 231 10.78 -16.73 -0.46
N PRO A 232 11.94 -17.11 0.10
CA PRO A 232 12.48 -18.44 -0.09
C PRO A 232 11.49 -19.49 0.45
N SER A 233 11.47 -20.65 -0.21
CA SER A 233 10.78 -21.83 0.30
C SER A 233 11.56 -22.41 1.46
N PHE A 234 10.90 -22.96 2.46
CA PHE A 234 11.56 -23.81 3.42
C PHE A 234 12.21 -24.99 2.72
N THR A 235 13.36 -25.44 3.24
CA THR A 235 13.89 -26.78 2.98
C THR A 235 13.06 -27.82 3.75
N ASP A 236 13.20 -29.09 3.42
CA ASP A 236 12.50 -30.15 4.17
C ASP A 236 13.00 -30.22 5.61
N GLU A 237 14.31 -30.03 5.82
CA GLU A 237 14.94 -30.01 7.14
C GLU A 237 14.43 -28.86 7.98
N ASP A 238 14.36 -27.66 7.40
CA ASP A 238 13.85 -26.46 8.11
C ASP A 238 12.37 -26.64 8.45
N TRP A 239 11.59 -27.15 7.50
CA TRP A 239 10.17 -27.38 7.75
C TRP A 239 9.96 -28.47 8.82
N LYS A 240 10.72 -29.55 8.79
CA LYS A 240 10.71 -30.58 9.85
C LYS A 240 11.06 -29.97 11.21
N THR A 241 12.06 -29.09 11.25
CA THR A 241 12.43 -28.35 12.49
C THR A 241 11.29 -27.46 12.98
N VAL A 242 10.62 -26.71 12.09
CA VAL A 242 9.44 -25.90 12.45
C VAL A 242 8.35 -26.79 13.08
N VAL A 243 8.04 -27.92 12.44
CA VAL A 243 7.00 -28.84 12.91
C VAL A 243 7.38 -29.47 14.25
N MET A 244 8.60 -29.95 14.40
CA MET A 244 9.06 -30.58 15.64
C MET A 244 9.09 -29.61 16.81
N TYR A 245 9.66 -28.42 16.61
CA TYR A 245 9.74 -27.42 17.66
C TYR A 245 8.35 -26.85 18.02
N SER A 246 7.45 -26.74 17.08
CA SER A 246 6.08 -26.23 17.33
C SER A 246 5.33 -27.03 18.38
N ARG A 247 5.65 -28.32 18.55
CA ARG A 247 5.04 -29.21 19.57
C ARG A 247 5.36 -28.78 20.99
N THR A 248 6.62 -28.39 21.23
CA THR A 248 7.11 -27.93 22.54
C THR A 248 6.77 -26.48 22.76
N TRP A 249 6.95 -25.64 21.74
CA TRP A 249 6.69 -24.20 21.80
C TRP A 249 5.26 -23.83 22.21
N ARG A 250 4.28 -24.53 21.65
CA ARG A 250 2.86 -24.33 22.02
C ARG A 250 2.55 -24.72 23.46
N LYS A 251 3.38 -25.55 24.12
CA LYS A 251 3.19 -26.00 25.50
C LYS A 251 3.83 -25.09 26.54
N LYS A 252 4.81 -24.28 26.18
CA LYS A 252 5.63 -23.45 27.09
C LYS A 252 4.87 -22.36 27.88
N ALA A 253 3.65 -22.11 27.59
CA ALA A 253 2.94 -20.95 28.14
C ALA A 253 1.86 -21.32 29.16
N THR A 254 2.01 -22.43 29.88
CA THR A 254 1.16 -22.71 31.04
C THR A 254 1.70 -22.00 32.28
N THR A 255 0.80 -21.35 33.05
CA THR A 255 1.17 -20.84 34.36
C THR A 255 1.41 -21.99 35.33
N SER A 256 2.18 -21.76 36.39
CA SER A 256 2.36 -22.67 37.53
C SER A 256 1.04 -23.21 38.14
N LYS A 257 -0.11 -22.58 37.85
CA LYS A 257 -1.45 -22.98 38.27
C LYS A 257 -2.27 -23.68 37.17
N GLY A 258 -1.65 -24.20 36.10
CA GLY A 258 -2.33 -24.96 35.03
C GLY A 258 -3.33 -24.17 34.17
N LYS A 259 -3.51 -22.88 34.40
CA LYS A 259 -4.38 -22.04 33.56
C LYS A 259 -3.64 -21.65 32.28
N LEU A 260 -4.25 -21.89 31.12
CA LEU A 260 -3.77 -21.41 29.84
C LEU A 260 -3.61 -19.89 29.90
N ARG A 261 -2.38 -19.41 29.80
CA ARG A 261 -2.18 -18.00 29.53
C ARG A 261 -2.73 -17.70 28.14
N LYS A 262 -3.28 -16.53 27.98
CA LYS A 262 -3.80 -16.06 26.70
C LYS A 262 -2.80 -16.15 25.55
N ASN A 263 -1.50 -15.94 25.84
CA ASN A 263 -0.42 -16.14 24.88
C ASN A 263 -0.36 -17.58 24.38
N ASN A 264 -0.72 -18.57 25.20
CA ASN A 264 -0.70 -19.97 24.78
C ASN A 264 -1.84 -20.31 23.82
N PHE A 265 -3.02 -19.73 24.01
CA PHE A 265 -4.12 -19.86 23.06
C PHE A 265 -3.66 -19.44 21.65
N TYR A 266 -3.05 -18.27 21.54
CA TYR A 266 -2.58 -17.78 20.24
C TYR A 266 -1.38 -18.56 19.70
N ARG A 267 -0.54 -19.14 20.52
CA ARG A 267 0.53 -20.04 20.11
C ARG A 267 -0.03 -21.33 19.48
N ILE A 268 -1.07 -21.90 20.05
CA ILE A 268 -1.75 -23.09 19.49
C ILE A 268 -2.39 -22.75 18.16
N VAL A 269 -3.17 -21.65 18.12
CA VAL A 269 -3.81 -21.18 16.90
C VAL A 269 -2.78 -20.90 15.80
N PHE A 270 -1.66 -20.29 16.16
CA PHE A 270 -0.57 -19.98 15.23
C PHE A 270 0.10 -21.22 14.65
N VAL A 271 0.35 -22.23 15.47
CA VAL A 271 0.92 -23.51 15.01
C VAL A 271 -0.02 -24.20 14.03
N GLU A 272 -1.32 -24.25 14.31
CA GLU A 272 -2.28 -24.80 13.33
C GLU A 272 -2.37 -23.93 12.07
N PHE A 273 -2.25 -22.59 12.20
CA PHE A 273 -2.18 -21.68 11.06
C PHE A 273 -0.99 -21.99 10.12
N LEU A 274 0.21 -22.18 10.67
CA LEU A 274 1.40 -22.53 9.87
C LEU A 274 1.18 -23.85 9.09
N LYS A 275 0.62 -24.87 9.76
CA LYS A 275 0.32 -26.16 9.15
C LYS A 275 -0.77 -26.06 8.07
N ILE A 276 -1.80 -25.26 8.30
CA ILE A 276 -2.85 -25.03 7.31
C ILE A 276 -2.27 -24.32 6.09
N LEU A 277 -1.44 -23.30 6.27
CA LEU A 277 -0.80 -22.59 5.15
C LEU A 277 0.11 -23.52 4.32
N SER A 278 0.94 -24.32 4.97
CA SER A 278 1.88 -25.24 4.29
C SER A 278 1.20 -26.42 3.60
N ASN A 279 -0.04 -26.73 3.97
CA ASN A 279 -0.82 -27.80 3.35
C ASN A 279 -1.92 -27.32 2.39
N SER A 280 -2.18 -26.02 2.32
CA SER A 280 -3.18 -25.43 1.43
C SER A 280 -2.59 -24.51 0.37
N GLY A 281 -1.40 -23.97 0.61
CA GLY A 281 -0.79 -22.96 -0.24
C GLY A 281 -1.54 -21.64 -0.34
N MET A 282 -2.51 -21.38 0.55
CA MET A 282 -3.22 -20.10 0.60
C MET A 282 -2.30 -18.93 0.97
N ARG A 283 -2.69 -17.71 0.62
CA ARG A 283 -2.02 -16.51 1.15
C ARG A 283 -2.43 -16.27 2.59
N CYS A 284 -1.53 -15.74 3.43
CA CYS A 284 -1.84 -15.41 4.83
C CYS A 284 -3.14 -14.62 4.97
N HIS A 285 -3.32 -13.61 4.13
CA HIS A 285 -4.52 -12.78 4.18
C HIS A 285 -5.80 -13.53 3.80
N GLU A 286 -5.72 -14.48 2.86
CA GLU A 286 -6.85 -15.33 2.47
C GLU A 286 -7.25 -16.23 3.64
N ALA A 287 -6.27 -16.86 4.29
CA ALA A 287 -6.52 -17.69 5.46
C ALA A 287 -7.10 -16.91 6.65
N LEU A 288 -6.65 -15.67 6.87
CA LEU A 288 -7.17 -14.82 7.94
C LEU A 288 -8.64 -14.42 7.75
N LEU A 289 -9.12 -14.36 6.52
CA LEU A 289 -10.50 -14.01 6.20
C LEU A 289 -11.45 -15.21 6.19
N LEU A 290 -10.94 -16.44 6.36
CA LEU A 290 -11.77 -17.64 6.35
C LEU A 290 -12.75 -17.65 7.53
N ARG A 291 -13.98 -18.02 7.22
CA ARG A 291 -15.02 -18.35 8.17
C ARG A 291 -15.24 -19.87 8.19
N TRP A 292 -15.83 -20.39 9.23
CA TRP A 292 -16.13 -21.82 9.30
C TRP A 292 -17.17 -22.24 8.23
N SER A 293 -18.02 -21.33 7.78
CA SER A 293 -18.94 -21.54 6.65
C SER A 293 -18.22 -21.80 5.32
N ASP A 294 -16.98 -21.32 5.15
CA ASP A 294 -16.22 -21.47 3.93
C ASP A 294 -15.56 -22.85 3.81
N ILE A 295 -15.67 -23.70 4.85
CA ILE A 295 -14.90 -24.92 4.99
C ILE A 295 -15.80 -26.14 5.06
N LYS A 296 -15.61 -27.07 4.12
CA LYS A 296 -16.22 -28.40 4.16
C LYS A 296 -15.12 -29.43 4.44
N LEU A 297 -15.25 -30.14 5.55
CA LEU A 297 -14.34 -31.23 5.93
C LEU A 297 -14.89 -32.56 5.44
N GLN A 298 -14.06 -33.33 4.76
CA GLN A 298 -14.37 -34.69 4.28
C GLN A 298 -13.39 -35.68 4.87
N LYS A 299 -13.93 -36.77 5.41
CA LYS A 299 -13.16 -37.92 5.86
C LYS A 299 -13.05 -38.94 4.70
N LYS A 300 -11.84 -39.33 4.38
CA LYS A 300 -11.54 -40.47 3.49
C LYS A 300 -10.82 -41.53 4.28
N VAL A 301 -11.13 -42.78 4.02
CA VAL A 301 -10.37 -43.89 4.57
C VAL A 301 -9.35 -44.33 3.50
N GLU A 302 -8.09 -44.35 3.85
CA GLU A 302 -7.00 -44.83 3.01
C GLU A 302 -6.31 -46.03 3.67
N ILE A 303 -5.92 -46.98 2.89
CA ILE A 303 -5.12 -48.13 3.38
C ILE A 303 -3.64 -47.72 3.29
N SER A 304 -2.94 -47.75 4.41
CA SER A 304 -1.51 -47.42 4.45
C SER A 304 -0.73 -48.49 3.67
N SER A 305 0.00 -48.08 2.63
CA SER A 305 0.86 -48.96 1.84
C SER A 305 1.98 -49.59 2.69
N LYS A 306 2.42 -48.94 3.76
CA LYS A 306 3.47 -49.43 4.67
C LYS A 306 2.99 -50.42 5.70
N THR A 307 1.75 -50.28 6.20
CA THR A 307 1.28 -51.06 7.36
C THR A 307 0.03 -51.89 7.07
N GLY A 308 -0.59 -51.74 5.88
CA GLY A 308 -1.86 -52.37 5.53
C GLY A 308 -3.06 -51.90 6.40
N LYS A 309 -2.87 -50.95 7.32
CA LYS A 309 -3.91 -50.46 8.23
C LYS A 309 -4.71 -49.33 7.61
N GLU A 310 -5.99 -49.31 7.89
CA GLU A 310 -6.86 -48.20 7.54
C GLU A 310 -6.47 -46.94 8.31
N ARG A 311 -6.45 -45.82 7.60
CA ARG A 311 -6.20 -44.49 8.16
C ARG A 311 -7.28 -43.53 7.74
N ASP A 312 -7.71 -42.73 8.70
CA ASP A 312 -8.61 -41.61 8.47
C ASP A 312 -7.82 -40.43 7.90
N ARG A 313 -8.05 -40.09 6.66
CA ARG A 313 -7.52 -38.86 6.05
C ARG A 313 -8.58 -37.76 5.97
N TRP A 314 -8.28 -36.61 6.50
CA TRP A 314 -9.17 -35.46 6.47
C TRP A 314 -8.77 -34.48 5.38
N ILE A 315 -9.65 -34.27 4.41
CA ILE A 315 -9.49 -33.33 3.32
C ILE A 315 -10.35 -32.10 3.64
N ALA A 316 -9.81 -30.92 3.39
CA ALA A 316 -10.58 -29.67 3.45
C ALA A 316 -10.87 -29.17 2.03
N ILE A 317 -12.12 -28.81 1.79
CA ILE A 317 -12.57 -28.06 0.62
C ILE A 317 -12.87 -26.66 1.14
N ILE A 318 -12.09 -25.68 0.69
CA ILE A 318 -12.10 -24.30 1.21
C ILE A 318 -12.50 -23.36 0.09
N GLN A 319 -13.54 -22.56 0.32
CA GLN A 319 -13.98 -21.50 -0.59
C GLN A 319 -13.26 -20.20 -0.23
N ILE A 320 -12.45 -19.67 -1.14
CA ILE A 320 -11.79 -18.38 -0.94
C ILE A 320 -12.73 -17.26 -1.37
N ALA A 321 -12.88 -16.27 -0.48
CA ALA A 321 -13.77 -15.14 -0.70
C ALA A 321 -13.37 -14.28 -1.93
N PRO A 322 -14.35 -13.71 -2.67
CA PRO A 322 -14.12 -12.92 -3.88
C PRO A 322 -13.36 -11.62 -3.63
N GLU A 323 -13.41 -11.06 -2.43
CA GLU A 323 -12.73 -9.81 -2.03
C GLU A 323 -11.20 -9.98 -1.90
N THR A 324 -10.69 -11.19 -2.11
CA THR A 324 -9.25 -11.46 -2.11
C THR A 324 -8.61 -11.06 -3.45
N LYS A 325 -7.29 -10.89 -3.44
CA LYS A 325 -6.51 -10.42 -4.61
C LYS A 325 -6.76 -11.25 -5.89
N THR A 326 -7.14 -12.51 -5.76
CA THR A 326 -7.30 -13.46 -6.89
C THR A 326 -8.73 -13.86 -7.18
N GLY A 327 -9.68 -13.23 -6.49
CA GLY A 327 -11.09 -13.53 -6.64
C GLY A 327 -11.49 -14.90 -6.05
N ARG A 328 -12.72 -15.31 -6.31
CA ARG A 328 -13.31 -16.55 -5.81
C ARG A 328 -12.60 -17.77 -6.40
N ARG A 329 -12.22 -18.72 -5.57
CA ARG A 329 -11.70 -20.03 -5.97
C ARG A 329 -11.91 -21.08 -4.88
N GLU A 330 -11.85 -22.33 -5.28
CA GLU A 330 -11.87 -23.47 -4.38
C GLU A 330 -10.45 -24.03 -4.18
N VAL A 331 -10.12 -24.36 -2.93
CA VAL A 331 -8.86 -25.00 -2.55
C VAL A 331 -9.18 -26.34 -1.94
N ILE A 332 -8.78 -27.43 -2.61
CA ILE A 332 -8.87 -28.80 -2.08
C ILE A 332 -7.50 -29.17 -1.54
N CYS A 333 -7.40 -29.52 -0.27
CA CYS A 333 -6.12 -29.69 0.37
C CYS A 333 -6.17 -30.64 1.59
N PRO A 334 -5.04 -31.25 1.99
CA PRO A 334 -4.94 -32.13 3.15
C PRO A 334 -4.88 -31.40 4.50
N ALA A 335 -5.28 -30.12 4.54
CA ALA A 335 -5.32 -29.33 5.77
C ALA A 335 -6.49 -29.69 6.71
N GLY A 336 -7.34 -30.65 6.34
CA GLY A 336 -8.58 -30.97 7.07
C GLY A 336 -8.36 -31.39 8.51
N ILE A 337 -7.31 -32.16 8.79
CA ILE A 337 -6.99 -32.59 10.15
C ILE A 337 -6.65 -31.41 11.08
N TYR A 338 -5.93 -30.40 10.57
CA TYR A 338 -5.56 -29.23 11.37
C TYR A 338 -6.76 -28.34 11.65
N LEU A 339 -7.64 -28.16 10.68
CA LEU A 339 -8.89 -27.44 10.84
C LEU A 339 -9.81 -28.17 11.85
N LYS A 340 -9.88 -29.51 11.78
CA LYS A 340 -10.64 -30.30 12.76
C LYS A 340 -10.08 -30.10 14.16
N ARG A 341 -8.76 -30.23 14.35
CA ARG A 341 -8.09 -30.03 15.66
C ARG A 341 -8.33 -28.61 16.19
N LEU A 342 -8.27 -27.61 15.33
CA LEU A 342 -8.52 -26.24 15.70
C LEU A 342 -9.98 -26.04 16.15
N LYS A 343 -10.94 -26.67 15.47
CA LYS A 343 -12.36 -26.64 15.84
C LYS A 343 -12.62 -27.30 17.19
N GLU A 344 -11.98 -28.45 17.44
CA GLU A 344 -12.03 -29.15 18.72
C GLU A 344 -11.34 -28.35 19.85
N PHE A 345 -10.24 -27.68 19.54
CA PHE A 345 -9.57 -26.79 20.49
C PHE A 345 -10.46 -25.63 20.92
N TYR A 346 -11.14 -24.96 19.97
CA TYR A 346 -12.11 -23.93 20.30
C TYR A 346 -13.25 -24.48 21.19
N LYS A 347 -13.80 -25.64 20.83
CA LYS A 347 -14.83 -26.29 21.65
C LYS A 347 -14.37 -26.52 23.10
N LYS A 348 -13.13 -26.96 23.26
CA LYS A 348 -12.56 -27.21 24.60
C LYS A 348 -12.37 -25.92 25.39
N GLU A 349 -11.86 -24.86 24.78
CA GLU A 349 -11.52 -23.61 25.46
C GLU A 349 -12.74 -22.71 25.72
N GLU A 350 -13.74 -22.76 24.84
CA GLU A 350 -14.91 -21.88 24.87
C GLU A 350 -16.20 -22.62 25.33
N GLY A 351 -16.13 -23.94 25.50
CA GLY A 351 -17.27 -24.77 25.91
C GLY A 351 -18.28 -25.09 24.81
N GLN A 352 -18.13 -24.48 23.62
CA GLN A 352 -19.02 -24.67 22.48
C GLN A 352 -18.26 -24.69 21.17
N LEU A 353 -18.86 -25.31 20.14
CA LEU A 353 -18.30 -25.28 18.79
C LEU A 353 -18.37 -23.86 18.21
N PRO A 354 -17.35 -23.46 17.41
CA PRO A 354 -17.42 -22.20 16.67
C PRO A 354 -18.66 -22.16 15.77
N ARG A 355 -19.27 -20.99 15.65
CA ARG A 355 -20.39 -20.75 14.72
C ARG A 355 -19.90 -20.77 13.26
N SER A 356 -20.81 -20.97 12.33
CA SER A 356 -20.49 -20.98 10.91
C SER A 356 -19.92 -19.64 10.41
N ASP A 357 -20.40 -18.52 10.96
CA ASP A 357 -20.00 -17.17 10.62
C ASP A 357 -18.75 -16.66 11.37
N ASP A 358 -18.27 -17.40 12.38
CA ASP A 358 -17.04 -17.06 13.09
C ASP A 358 -15.82 -17.20 12.17
N PHE A 359 -14.86 -16.26 12.32
CA PHE A 359 -13.56 -16.43 11.68
C PHE A 359 -12.81 -17.62 12.25
N VAL A 360 -12.13 -18.36 11.38
CA VAL A 360 -11.29 -19.51 11.75
C VAL A 360 -10.13 -19.06 12.65
N PHE A 361 -9.52 -17.93 12.32
CA PHE A 361 -8.41 -17.33 13.07
C PHE A 361 -8.87 -16.01 13.66
N ARG A 362 -9.46 -16.08 14.84
CA ARG A 362 -10.12 -14.95 15.49
C ARG A 362 -9.45 -14.46 16.75
N ASN A 363 -9.72 -13.21 17.08
CA ASN A 363 -9.32 -12.60 18.33
C ASN A 363 -10.28 -12.98 19.46
N VAL A 364 -9.74 -13.59 20.52
CA VAL A 364 -10.53 -13.95 21.71
C VAL A 364 -10.57 -12.83 22.77
N GLY A 365 -10.01 -11.68 22.45
CA GLY A 365 -10.04 -10.49 23.31
C GLY A 365 -9.16 -10.56 24.57
N THR A 366 -8.92 -9.43 25.22
CA THR A 366 -8.39 -9.34 26.60
C THR A 366 -9.36 -8.53 27.44
N LYS A 367 -9.58 -8.93 28.69
CA LYS A 367 -10.40 -8.16 29.63
C LYS A 367 -9.88 -6.73 29.83
N THR A 368 -8.61 -6.48 29.54
CA THR A 368 -7.92 -5.21 29.73
C THR A 368 -7.80 -4.35 28.46
N SER A 369 -8.08 -4.88 27.27
CA SER A 369 -7.98 -4.13 26.02
C SER A 369 -9.33 -3.52 25.65
N LYS A 370 -9.49 -2.24 25.88
CA LYS A 370 -10.71 -1.47 25.51
C LYS A 370 -11.01 -1.49 23.99
N ASN A 371 -10.01 -1.84 23.14
CA ASN A 371 -10.11 -1.83 21.67
C ASN A 371 -10.02 -3.22 21.03
N ALA A 372 -10.03 -4.30 21.78
CA ALA A 372 -9.99 -5.63 21.20
C ALA A 372 -11.41 -6.04 20.76
N HIS A 373 -11.67 -5.96 19.47
CA HIS A 373 -12.88 -6.52 18.87
C HIS A 373 -12.82 -8.06 18.96
N ILE A 374 -13.41 -8.60 20.01
CA ILE A 374 -13.57 -10.06 20.17
C ILE A 374 -14.34 -10.60 18.97
N GLY A 375 -13.89 -11.74 18.44
CA GLY A 375 -14.50 -12.37 17.27
C GLY A 375 -13.97 -11.89 15.92
N ASN A 376 -13.30 -10.73 15.82
CA ASN A 376 -12.70 -10.29 14.57
C ASN A 376 -11.51 -11.14 14.18
N ALA A 377 -11.22 -11.19 12.87
CA ALA A 377 -10.05 -11.87 12.32
C ALA A 377 -8.75 -11.36 12.96
N LEU A 378 -7.78 -12.24 13.17
CA LEU A 378 -6.43 -11.87 13.58
C LEU A 378 -5.78 -10.98 12.50
N SER A 379 -4.88 -10.10 12.90
CA SER A 379 -4.16 -9.27 11.96
C SER A 379 -2.88 -9.95 11.46
N ASP A 380 -2.49 -9.65 10.22
CA ASP A 380 -1.23 -10.10 9.63
C ASP A 380 -0.01 -9.68 10.48
N SER A 381 -0.03 -8.46 11.03
CA SER A 381 1.03 -7.97 11.92
C SER A 381 1.14 -8.77 13.22
N PHE A 382 0.01 -9.22 13.76
CA PHE A 382 0.00 -10.07 14.95
C PHE A 382 0.64 -11.45 14.66
N LEU A 383 0.28 -12.09 13.55
CA LEU A 383 0.88 -13.37 13.16
C LEU A 383 2.37 -13.25 12.84
N ARG A 384 2.80 -12.15 12.20
CA ARG A 384 4.22 -11.89 11.99
C ARG A 384 4.97 -11.75 13.31
N ARG A 385 4.40 -11.09 14.30
CA ARG A 385 5.00 -11.01 15.64
C ARG A 385 5.17 -12.39 16.27
N LEU A 386 4.15 -13.26 16.16
CA LEU A 386 4.25 -14.64 16.65
C LEU A 386 5.30 -15.46 15.88
N TRP A 387 5.50 -15.19 14.59
CA TRP A 387 6.57 -15.80 13.81
C TRP A 387 7.96 -15.38 14.32
N TYR A 388 8.15 -14.09 14.61
CA TYR A 388 9.41 -13.61 15.20
C TYR A 388 9.64 -14.22 16.58
N GLU A 389 8.64 -14.23 17.45
CA GLU A 389 8.70 -14.87 18.78
C GLU A 389 9.05 -16.35 18.68
N PHE A 390 8.43 -17.08 17.74
CA PHE A 390 8.75 -18.48 17.47
C PHE A 390 10.22 -18.69 17.08
N ARG A 391 10.75 -17.86 16.19
CA ARG A 391 12.15 -17.94 15.74
C ARG A 391 13.14 -17.60 16.86
N GLU A 392 12.86 -16.55 17.62
CA GLU A 392 13.69 -16.18 18.77
C GLU A 392 13.70 -17.26 19.84
N ASP A 393 12.55 -17.85 20.16
CA ASP A 393 12.44 -18.92 21.14
C ASP A 393 13.15 -20.19 20.62
N LEU A 394 13.06 -20.51 19.33
CA LEU A 394 13.76 -21.62 18.72
C LEU A 394 15.29 -21.44 18.85
N PHE A 395 15.78 -20.24 18.56
CA PHE A 395 17.20 -19.92 18.72
C PHE A 395 17.65 -20.08 20.19
N LYS A 396 16.90 -19.50 21.13
CA LYS A 396 17.21 -19.59 22.58
C LYS A 396 17.21 -21.03 23.11
N ASP A 397 16.33 -21.88 22.58
CA ASP A 397 16.14 -23.24 23.09
C ASP A 397 17.03 -24.30 22.41
N LYS A 398 17.38 -24.07 21.15
CA LYS A 398 18.01 -25.06 20.29
C LYS A 398 19.23 -24.54 19.54
N GLU A 399 19.53 -23.25 19.65
CA GLU A 399 20.63 -22.58 18.91
C GLU A 399 20.50 -22.70 17.39
N ILE A 400 19.26 -22.92 16.89
CA ILE A 400 18.97 -23.07 15.46
C ILE A 400 18.62 -21.72 14.86
N TYR A 401 19.37 -21.32 13.83
CA TYR A 401 19.10 -20.15 13.01
C TYR A 401 18.38 -20.54 11.74
N PHE A 402 17.25 -19.89 11.49
CA PHE A 402 16.63 -19.92 10.18
C PHE A 402 17.10 -18.76 9.31
N ASP A 403 17.07 -18.94 7.99
CA ASP A 403 17.25 -17.84 7.05
C ASP A 403 16.34 -16.66 7.44
N GLU A 404 16.95 -15.48 7.58
CA GLU A 404 16.23 -14.24 7.93
C GLU A 404 15.10 -13.93 6.96
N ASN A 405 15.17 -14.39 5.71
CA ASN A 405 14.20 -14.18 4.68
C ASN A 405 12.96 -15.08 4.79
N TYR A 406 12.99 -16.12 5.63
CA TYR A 406 11.81 -16.93 5.88
C TYR A 406 10.69 -16.11 6.53
N THR A 407 9.55 -16.13 5.88
CA THR A 407 8.32 -15.44 6.30
C THR A 407 7.15 -16.43 6.32
N LEU A 408 6.00 -15.98 6.79
CA LEU A 408 4.76 -16.78 6.66
C LEU A 408 4.42 -17.12 5.21
N HIS A 409 4.90 -16.33 4.25
CA HIS A 409 4.73 -16.62 2.82
C HIS A 409 5.59 -17.79 2.36
N SER A 410 6.66 -18.11 3.08
CA SER A 410 7.52 -19.29 2.81
C SER A 410 6.77 -20.61 2.97
N CYS A 411 5.73 -20.67 3.82
CA CYS A 411 4.82 -21.83 3.89
C CYS A 411 4.13 -22.11 2.55
N ARG A 412 3.70 -21.04 1.87
CA ARG A 412 3.07 -21.18 0.56
C ARG A 412 4.07 -21.57 -0.53
N ALA A 413 5.28 -20.99 -0.49
CA ALA A 413 6.35 -21.39 -1.40
C ALA A 413 6.71 -22.87 -1.23
N TYR A 414 6.79 -23.32 0.02
CA TYR A 414 7.01 -24.73 0.36
C TYR A 414 5.91 -25.66 -0.19
N TYR A 415 4.63 -25.30 0.01
CA TYR A 415 3.52 -26.06 -0.58
C TYR A 415 3.64 -26.18 -2.11
N ILE A 416 3.91 -25.06 -2.79
CA ILE A 416 4.03 -25.05 -4.25
C ILE A 416 5.14 -25.97 -4.71
N ASN A 417 6.34 -25.83 -4.13
CA ASN A 417 7.50 -26.63 -4.50
C ASN A 417 7.22 -28.13 -4.27
N LYS A 418 6.66 -28.47 -3.10
CA LYS A 418 6.33 -29.87 -2.81
C LYS A 418 5.30 -30.46 -3.78
N ARG A 419 4.25 -29.70 -4.16
CA ARG A 419 3.29 -30.21 -5.15
C ARG A 419 3.90 -30.42 -6.51
N LEU A 420 4.80 -29.53 -6.94
CA LEU A 420 5.51 -29.67 -8.21
C LEU A 420 6.54 -30.82 -8.17
N GLU A 421 7.29 -30.96 -7.08
CA GLU A 421 8.21 -32.07 -6.84
C GLU A 421 7.50 -33.45 -6.88
N LEU A 422 6.27 -33.51 -6.34
CA LEU A 422 5.42 -34.71 -6.38
C LEU A 422 4.73 -34.92 -7.75
N GLY A 423 5.12 -34.21 -8.79
CA GLY A 423 4.62 -34.40 -10.15
C GLY A 423 3.23 -33.80 -10.42
N VAL A 424 2.65 -33.02 -9.50
CA VAL A 424 1.36 -32.36 -9.77
C VAL A 424 1.55 -31.33 -10.89
N LYS A 425 0.74 -31.40 -11.94
CA LYS A 425 0.84 -30.51 -13.10
C LYS A 425 0.78 -29.05 -12.68
N PRO A 426 1.69 -28.18 -13.16
CA PRO A 426 1.77 -26.77 -12.77
C PRO A 426 0.45 -25.99 -12.91
N VAL A 427 -0.37 -26.33 -13.90
CA VAL A 427 -1.68 -25.72 -14.13
C VAL A 427 -2.66 -25.97 -12.99
N PHE A 428 -2.64 -27.16 -12.38
CA PHE A 428 -3.50 -27.46 -11.24
C PHE A 428 -3.00 -26.78 -9.96
N VAL A 429 -1.69 -26.77 -9.75
CA VAL A 429 -1.10 -26.03 -8.62
C VAL A 429 -1.42 -24.54 -8.75
N ALA A 430 -1.30 -23.96 -9.95
CA ALA A 430 -1.66 -22.58 -10.24
C ALA A 430 -3.11 -22.25 -9.86
N LYS A 431 -4.06 -23.10 -10.25
CA LYS A 431 -5.49 -22.95 -9.91
C LYS A 431 -5.72 -23.01 -8.40
N LEU A 432 -5.15 -24.00 -7.72
CA LEU A 432 -5.32 -24.15 -6.27
C LEU A 432 -4.77 -22.94 -5.48
N VAL A 433 -3.57 -22.47 -5.85
CA VAL A 433 -2.95 -21.36 -5.13
C VAL A 433 -3.37 -19.96 -5.65
N GLY A 434 -4.03 -19.87 -6.78
CA GLY A 434 -4.40 -18.60 -7.43
C GLY A 434 -3.16 -17.82 -7.91
N HIS A 435 -2.30 -18.49 -8.70
CA HIS A 435 -1.21 -17.88 -9.47
C HIS A 435 -1.57 -17.83 -10.95
N SER A 436 -0.93 -16.91 -11.69
CA SER A 436 -0.94 -17.01 -13.15
C SER A 436 -0.09 -18.22 -13.60
N ILE A 437 -0.44 -18.83 -14.74
CA ILE A 437 0.31 -19.92 -15.33
C ILE A 437 1.77 -19.52 -15.54
N LYS A 438 2.02 -18.31 -16.07
CA LYS A 438 3.37 -17.74 -16.26
C LYS A 438 4.21 -17.69 -14.98
N THR A 439 3.58 -17.42 -13.83
CA THR A 439 4.27 -17.43 -12.53
C THR A 439 4.61 -18.86 -12.11
N MET A 440 3.72 -19.80 -12.39
CA MET A 440 3.90 -21.19 -12.02
C MET A 440 4.96 -21.89 -12.87
N GLU A 441 5.02 -21.57 -14.17
CA GLU A 441 6.04 -22.08 -15.09
C GLU A 441 7.45 -21.76 -14.60
N LYS A 442 7.69 -20.54 -14.13
CA LYS A 442 8.99 -20.16 -13.53
C LYS A 442 9.38 -21.03 -12.33
N HIS A 443 8.43 -21.36 -11.47
CA HIS A 443 8.68 -22.27 -10.36
C HIS A 443 8.99 -23.69 -10.84
N TYR A 444 8.24 -24.15 -11.84
CA TYR A 444 8.43 -25.49 -12.42
C TYR A 444 9.77 -25.64 -13.13
N GLU A 445 10.18 -24.66 -13.94
CA GLU A 445 11.48 -24.63 -14.61
C GLU A 445 12.65 -24.73 -13.62
N ASN A 446 12.58 -23.96 -12.51
CA ASN A 446 13.61 -24.00 -11.47
C ASN A 446 13.71 -25.38 -10.80
N ILE A 447 12.58 -26.06 -10.54
CA ILE A 447 12.55 -27.39 -9.95
C ILE A 447 13.08 -28.41 -10.94
N LYS A 448 12.66 -28.34 -12.21
CA LYS A 448 13.11 -29.22 -13.28
C LYS A 448 14.63 -29.14 -13.47
N LEU A 449 15.21 -27.92 -13.46
CA LEU A 449 16.65 -27.71 -13.53
C LEU A 449 17.39 -28.36 -12.35
N ARG A 450 16.89 -28.23 -11.11
CA ARG A 450 17.49 -28.88 -9.94
C ARG A 450 17.42 -30.40 -10.03
N GLN A 451 16.34 -30.97 -10.57
CA GLN A 451 16.20 -32.40 -10.81
C GLN A 451 17.17 -32.89 -11.89
N LEU A 452 17.28 -32.16 -13.01
CA LEU A 452 18.23 -32.46 -14.07
C LEU A 452 19.67 -32.40 -13.58
N THR A 453 20.02 -31.44 -12.73
CA THR A 453 21.35 -31.33 -12.13
C THR A 453 21.67 -32.55 -11.30
N ALA A 454 20.71 -33.08 -10.52
CA ALA A 454 20.88 -34.31 -9.74
C ALA A 454 21.04 -35.55 -10.63
N GLU A 455 20.35 -35.62 -11.77
CA GLU A 455 20.52 -36.69 -12.78
C GLU A 455 21.87 -36.58 -13.47
N LEU A 456 22.35 -35.39 -13.82
CA LEU A 456 23.66 -35.17 -14.46
C LEU A 456 24.82 -35.49 -13.56
N VAL A 457 24.68 -35.40 -12.23
CA VAL A 457 25.74 -35.73 -11.25
C VAL A 457 25.64 -37.18 -10.77
N ASN A 458 24.88 -38.07 -11.43
CA ASN A 458 24.65 -39.45 -11.05
C ASN A 458 24.19 -39.66 -9.59
N VAL A 459 23.50 -38.67 -9.04
CA VAL A 459 22.82 -38.87 -7.77
C VAL A 459 21.62 -39.75 -8.05
N LYS A 460 21.70 -41.04 -7.72
CA LYS A 460 20.55 -41.96 -7.82
C LYS A 460 19.35 -41.30 -7.16
N ARG A 461 18.36 -40.93 -7.98
CA ARG A 461 17.05 -40.50 -7.51
C ARG A 461 16.52 -41.63 -6.65
N LYS A 462 16.33 -41.45 -5.36
CA LYS A 462 15.44 -42.30 -4.61
C LYS A 462 14.12 -42.24 -5.36
N GLU A 463 13.69 -43.36 -5.93
CA GLU A 463 12.32 -43.46 -6.44
C GLU A 463 11.44 -43.01 -5.30
N MET A 464 10.75 -41.89 -5.51
CA MET A 464 9.76 -41.41 -4.56
C MET A 464 8.61 -42.40 -4.69
N GLU A 465 8.61 -43.43 -3.85
CA GLU A 465 7.49 -44.34 -3.71
C GLU A 465 6.23 -43.49 -3.42
N GLU A 466 5.06 -43.96 -3.83
CA GLU A 466 3.76 -43.33 -3.47
C GLU A 466 3.63 -43.10 -1.96
N SER A 467 4.44 -43.78 -1.16
CA SER A 467 4.61 -43.57 0.28
C SER A 467 5.11 -42.18 0.67
N ASP A 468 5.84 -41.46 -0.18
CA ASP A 468 6.32 -40.10 0.12
C ASP A 468 5.22 -39.08 -0.01
N PHE A 469 4.12 -39.37 -0.71
CA PHE A 469 2.87 -38.60 -0.61
C PHE A 469 2.30 -38.58 0.82
N GLN A 470 2.63 -39.60 1.61
CA GLN A 470 2.15 -39.78 2.98
C GLN A 470 3.03 -39.06 4.01
N THR A 471 4.26 -38.66 3.67
CA THR A 471 5.12 -37.90 4.61
C THR A 471 4.69 -36.48 4.82
N PHE A 472 3.79 -35.95 3.98
CA PHE A 472 3.01 -34.74 4.32
C PHE A 472 1.92 -35.03 5.36
N ASP A 473 1.46 -36.26 5.47
CA ASP A 473 0.72 -36.72 6.62
C ASP A 473 1.76 -37.06 7.68
N MET A 474 2.12 -36.24 8.40
CA MET A 474 2.36 -35.97 9.78
C MET A 474 2.28 -37.20 10.74
N ASP A 475 2.70 -38.37 10.32
CA ASP A 475 3.08 -39.44 11.28
C ASP A 475 4.37 -39.05 12.02
N PHE A 476 4.99 -37.98 11.60
CA PHE A 476 5.97 -37.27 12.41
C PHE A 476 5.32 -36.28 13.41
N LEU A 477 4.01 -36.27 13.54
CA LEU A 477 3.22 -35.61 14.58
C LEU A 477 2.58 -36.67 15.43
#